data_e208a3b2a5a3a8c6b6f97e625d2e410e
#
_entry.id   e208a3b2a5a3a8c6b6f97e625d2e410e
#
_cell.length_a   1.000
_cell.length_b   1.000
_cell.length_c   1.000
_cell.angle_alpha   90.00
_cell.angle_beta   90.00
_cell.angle_gamma   90.00
#
_symmetry.space_group_name_H-M   'P 1'
#
loop_
_entity.id
_entity.type
_entity.pdbx_description
1 polymer ?
#
loop_
_entity_poly.entity_id
_entity_poly.type
_entity_poly.pdbx_seq_one_letter_code
_entity_poly.pdbx_strand_id
1 'polypeptide(L)'
;VALAGPDMAIVAADHARDHARLRNVREAVFVREQQVPPELEQDALDPLCFHLLALDGEGRPVGTARLSPDRRIGRMAVLAPFRGRGIGEALLQALLVEARRRGWPEVSLHAQRHALAFYARAGFVPCGPPFQEAGIDHREMRRRLPGASAVEDAEAAAAVLLALAGHARRELGLYSRALDPGLLDRMDVLDALRRFATRPGERRVRVLLQDAASPQRSGAPLLPLAQRLPSVFAFREVRDPVDARYPSAYAFNDTGGALLRPLGHRFDGEGGVDDAPVARRLRLDFERVWERSRPCTEYRVL
;
A
#
# COMPACT_ATOMS: atom_id res chain seq x y z
N VAL A 1 14.95 -5.09 18.30
CA VAL A 1 14.37 -6.42 18.04
C VAL A 1 12.87 -6.24 17.88
N ALA A 2 12.34 -6.47 16.67
CA ALA A 2 10.90 -6.54 16.45
C ALA A 2 10.47 -7.99 16.48
N LEU A 3 9.37 -8.30 17.17
CA LEU A 3 8.82 -9.65 17.25
C LEU A 3 7.83 -9.87 16.10
N ALA A 4 8.08 -10.86 15.27
CA ALA A 4 7.17 -11.28 14.19
C ALA A 4 6.15 -12.37 14.66
N GLY A 5 6.13 -12.68 15.95
CA GLY A 5 5.32 -13.70 16.61
C GLY A 5 6.08 -14.33 17.78
N PRO A 6 5.44 -15.19 18.58
CA PRO A 6 6.07 -15.75 19.79
C PRO A 6 7.36 -16.55 19.52
N ASP A 7 7.54 -17.08 18.29
CA ASP A 7 8.66 -17.92 17.92
C ASP A 7 9.57 -17.31 16.82
N MET A 8 9.50 -15.98 16.60
CA MET A 8 10.24 -15.34 15.51
C MET A 8 10.88 -14.04 15.98
N ALA A 9 12.14 -13.81 15.58
CA ALA A 9 12.88 -12.58 15.89
C ALA A 9 13.45 -11.92 14.63
N ILE A 10 13.30 -10.59 14.51
CA ILE A 10 14.02 -9.79 13.52
C ILE A 10 15.22 -9.14 14.21
N VAL A 11 16.41 -9.41 13.72
CA VAL A 11 17.66 -8.92 14.29
C VAL A 11 18.50 -8.21 13.25
N ALA A 12 19.26 -7.20 13.67
CA ALA A 12 20.30 -6.62 12.85
C ALA A 12 21.44 -7.64 12.67
N ALA A 13 21.95 -7.74 11.45
CA ALA A 13 23.03 -8.63 11.08
C ALA A 13 24.27 -7.83 10.66
N ASP A 14 25.43 -8.23 11.14
CA ASP A 14 26.71 -7.71 10.69
C ASP A 14 27.17 -8.49 9.45
N HIS A 15 27.44 -7.78 8.34
CA HIS A 15 27.73 -8.42 7.07
C HIS A 15 28.95 -9.36 7.15
N ALA A 16 30.02 -8.98 7.84
CA ALA A 16 31.21 -9.80 7.92
C ALA A 16 30.99 -11.05 8.79
N ARG A 17 30.35 -10.88 9.94
CA ARG A 17 30.11 -11.99 10.90
C ARG A 17 28.98 -12.91 10.43
N ASP A 18 27.89 -12.34 9.89
CA ASP A 18 26.69 -13.09 9.54
C ASP A 18 26.61 -13.41 8.03
N HIS A 19 27.68 -13.20 7.27
CA HIS A 19 27.73 -13.39 5.82
C HIS A 19 27.15 -14.73 5.35
N ALA A 20 27.59 -15.83 5.95
CA ALA A 20 27.10 -17.17 5.59
C ALA A 20 25.58 -17.32 5.84
N ARG A 21 25.05 -16.71 6.91
CA ARG A 21 23.63 -16.78 7.27
C ARG A 21 22.77 -15.98 6.29
N LEU A 22 23.22 -14.78 5.92
CA LEU A 22 22.58 -13.92 4.91
C LEU A 22 22.57 -14.62 3.55
N ARG A 23 23.73 -15.14 3.14
CA ARG A 23 23.92 -15.82 1.88
C ARG A 23 23.03 -17.07 1.75
N ASN A 24 22.95 -17.90 2.78
CA ASN A 24 22.15 -19.13 2.75
C ASN A 24 20.67 -18.86 2.41
N VAL A 25 20.06 -17.81 3.00
CA VAL A 25 18.67 -17.44 2.70
C VAL A 25 18.55 -16.88 1.29
N ARG A 26 19.48 -16.01 0.88
CA ARG A 26 19.48 -15.35 -0.42
C ARG A 26 19.69 -16.35 -1.56
N GLU A 27 20.65 -17.26 -1.43
CA GLU A 27 20.87 -18.31 -2.42
C GLU A 27 19.67 -19.25 -2.55
N ALA A 28 19.03 -19.62 -1.44
CA ALA A 28 17.85 -20.48 -1.49
C ALA A 28 16.70 -19.85 -2.27
N VAL A 29 16.47 -18.54 -2.09
CA VAL A 29 15.35 -17.84 -2.72
C VAL A 29 15.73 -17.30 -4.09
N PHE A 30 16.82 -16.55 -4.22
CA PHE A 30 17.14 -15.88 -5.48
C PHE A 30 17.79 -16.81 -6.48
N VAL A 31 18.77 -17.63 -6.08
CA VAL A 31 19.51 -18.48 -7.00
C VAL A 31 18.75 -19.77 -7.31
N ARG A 32 18.35 -20.52 -6.25
CA ARG A 32 17.75 -21.85 -6.47
C ARG A 32 16.30 -21.79 -6.89
N GLU A 33 15.49 -20.92 -6.29
CA GLU A 33 14.05 -20.82 -6.59
C GLU A 33 13.78 -19.89 -7.79
N GLN A 34 14.37 -18.67 -7.80
CA GLN A 34 14.11 -17.67 -8.84
C GLN A 34 15.08 -17.73 -10.02
N GLN A 35 16.09 -18.62 -9.98
CA GLN A 35 17.07 -18.82 -11.06
C GLN A 35 17.87 -17.55 -11.41
N VAL A 36 18.05 -16.65 -10.45
CA VAL A 36 18.93 -15.48 -10.64
C VAL A 36 20.38 -15.98 -10.66
N PRO A 37 21.20 -15.55 -11.65
CA PRO A 37 22.62 -15.90 -11.71
C PRO A 37 23.34 -15.53 -10.41
N PRO A 38 24.17 -16.43 -9.83
CA PRO A 38 24.85 -16.20 -8.56
C PRO A 38 25.69 -14.93 -8.53
N GLU A 39 26.28 -14.55 -9.65
CA GLU A 39 27.07 -13.34 -9.83
C GLU A 39 26.27 -12.04 -9.73
N LEU A 40 24.95 -12.09 -10.02
CA LEU A 40 24.05 -10.94 -9.89
C LEU A 40 23.45 -10.86 -8.46
N GLU A 41 23.51 -11.96 -7.71
CA GLU A 41 23.07 -11.97 -6.31
C GLU A 41 24.07 -11.24 -5.41
N GLN A 42 25.36 -11.39 -5.66
CA GLN A 42 26.43 -10.70 -4.94
C GLN A 42 26.50 -9.23 -5.33
N ASP A 43 26.66 -8.35 -4.34
CA ASP A 43 26.67 -6.92 -4.53
C ASP A 43 27.81 -6.28 -3.76
N ALA A 44 28.67 -5.53 -4.44
CA ALA A 44 29.80 -4.82 -3.85
C ALA A 44 29.39 -3.81 -2.75
N LEU A 45 28.13 -3.39 -2.72
CA LEU A 45 27.58 -2.51 -1.68
C LEU A 45 27.23 -3.27 -0.40
N ASP A 46 27.13 -4.61 -0.41
CA ASP A 46 26.68 -5.38 0.74
C ASP A 46 27.44 -5.05 2.06
N PRO A 47 28.76 -4.89 2.08
CA PRO A 47 29.48 -4.51 3.31
C PRO A 47 29.08 -3.14 3.88
N LEU A 48 28.52 -2.26 3.08
CA LEU A 48 28.09 -0.90 3.46
C LEU A 48 26.62 -0.83 3.87
N CYS A 49 25.87 -1.91 3.66
CA CYS A 49 24.44 -1.95 3.88
C CYS A 49 24.09 -2.30 5.33
N PHE A 50 22.90 -1.86 5.73
CA PHE A 50 22.25 -2.37 6.94
C PHE A 50 21.49 -3.64 6.60
N HIS A 51 21.81 -4.74 7.28
CA HIS A 51 21.20 -6.03 7.04
C HIS A 51 20.31 -6.47 8.19
N LEU A 52 19.25 -7.19 7.86
CA LEU A 52 18.37 -7.87 8.81
C LEU A 52 18.32 -9.36 8.52
N LEU A 53 18.22 -10.14 9.60
CA LEU A 53 17.84 -11.56 9.57
C LEU A 53 16.54 -11.76 10.34
N ALA A 54 15.67 -12.57 9.78
CA ALA A 54 14.56 -13.18 10.50
C ALA A 54 15.01 -14.55 10.98
N LEU A 55 14.87 -14.80 12.27
CA LEU A 55 15.26 -16.04 12.92
C LEU A 55 14.02 -16.78 13.43
N ASP A 56 14.00 -18.12 13.28
CA ASP A 56 12.98 -18.95 13.92
C ASP A 56 13.27 -19.18 15.42
N GLY A 57 12.40 -19.94 16.11
CA GLY A 57 12.54 -20.24 17.53
C GLY A 57 13.83 -21.00 17.90
N GLU A 58 14.50 -21.63 16.93
CA GLU A 58 15.79 -22.31 17.10
C GLU A 58 16.98 -21.43 16.70
N GLY A 59 16.74 -20.15 16.35
CA GLY A 59 17.78 -19.21 15.93
C GLY A 59 18.28 -19.41 14.49
N ARG A 60 17.61 -20.22 13.67
CA ARG A 60 17.97 -20.44 12.26
C ARG A 60 17.49 -19.29 11.40
N PRO A 61 18.29 -18.82 10.41
CA PRO A 61 17.88 -17.77 9.51
C PRO A 61 16.83 -18.28 8.51
N VAL A 62 15.67 -17.64 8.48
CA VAL A 62 14.53 -17.98 7.64
C VAL A 62 14.09 -16.84 6.71
N GLY A 63 14.65 -15.65 6.92
CA GLY A 63 14.42 -14.49 6.08
C GLY A 63 15.55 -13.47 6.20
N THR A 64 15.66 -12.60 5.21
CA THR A 64 16.63 -11.50 5.17
C THR A 64 16.06 -10.28 4.46
N ALA A 65 16.63 -9.12 4.76
CA ALA A 65 16.38 -7.86 4.06
C ALA A 65 17.59 -6.94 4.19
N ARG A 66 17.72 -5.98 3.27
CA ARG A 66 18.84 -5.05 3.21
C ARG A 66 18.37 -3.62 2.96
N LEU A 67 19.02 -2.66 3.60
CA LEU A 67 18.88 -1.24 3.37
C LEU A 67 20.25 -0.66 2.98
N SER A 68 20.40 -0.21 1.74
CA SER A 68 21.65 0.31 1.21
C SER A 68 21.82 1.82 1.45
N PRO A 69 23.06 2.37 1.39
CA PRO A 69 23.33 3.79 1.63
C PRO A 69 22.61 4.75 0.67
N ASP A 70 22.28 4.30 -0.53
CA ASP A 70 21.47 5.01 -1.53
C ASP A 70 19.98 4.99 -1.23
N ARG A 71 19.58 4.63 0.00
CA ARG A 71 18.20 4.57 0.51
C ARG A 71 17.32 3.51 -0.16
N ARG A 72 17.92 2.49 -0.75
CA ARG A 72 17.19 1.41 -1.42
C ARG A 72 17.02 0.21 -0.49
N ILE A 73 15.78 -0.27 -0.39
CA ILE A 73 15.45 -1.56 0.22
C ILE A 73 15.62 -2.65 -0.83
N GLY A 74 16.31 -3.72 -0.49
CA GLY A 74 16.55 -4.83 -1.40
C GLY A 74 16.87 -6.13 -0.68
N ARG A 75 17.16 -7.16 -1.45
CA ARG A 75 17.51 -8.50 -0.97
C ARG A 75 16.51 -9.04 0.06
N MET A 76 15.22 -8.69 -0.11
CA MET A 76 14.14 -9.21 0.74
C MET A 76 13.80 -10.63 0.31
N ALA A 77 14.03 -11.58 1.19
CA ALA A 77 13.78 -12.99 0.95
C ALA A 77 13.24 -13.66 2.20
N VAL A 78 12.27 -14.57 2.02
CA VAL A 78 11.76 -15.46 3.08
C VAL A 78 11.69 -16.86 2.50
N LEU A 79 12.25 -17.83 3.21
CA LEU A 79 12.23 -19.25 2.82
C LEU A 79 10.78 -19.74 2.64
N ALA A 80 10.53 -20.54 1.61
CA ALA A 80 9.18 -20.97 1.22
C ALA A 80 8.34 -21.56 2.38
N PRO A 81 8.85 -22.43 3.28
CA PRO A 81 8.08 -22.97 4.40
C PRO A 81 7.64 -21.94 5.45
N PHE A 82 8.22 -20.74 5.41
CA PHE A 82 7.98 -19.67 6.39
C PHE A 82 7.17 -18.50 5.84
N ARG A 83 6.76 -18.54 4.56
CA ARG A 83 5.93 -17.51 3.93
C ARG A 83 4.50 -17.51 4.50
N GLY A 84 3.80 -16.40 4.32
CA GLY A 84 2.42 -16.24 4.82
C GLY A 84 2.30 -16.02 6.33
N ARG A 85 3.44 -15.94 7.05
CA ARG A 85 3.50 -15.76 8.52
C ARG A 85 3.85 -14.33 8.96
N GLY A 86 3.77 -13.34 8.05
CA GLY A 86 4.08 -11.92 8.35
C GLY A 86 5.57 -11.57 8.40
N ILE A 87 6.49 -12.51 8.14
CA ILE A 87 7.96 -12.30 8.29
C ILE A 87 8.45 -11.21 7.32
N GLY A 88 8.03 -11.25 6.06
CA GLY A 88 8.40 -10.23 5.07
C GLY A 88 7.92 -8.84 5.47
N GLU A 89 6.72 -8.73 6.04
CA GLU A 89 6.18 -7.46 6.56
C GLU A 89 7.00 -6.97 7.76
N ALA A 90 7.35 -7.85 8.70
CA ALA A 90 8.17 -7.49 9.87
C ALA A 90 9.57 -7.02 9.46
N LEU A 91 10.23 -7.68 8.50
CA LEU A 91 11.49 -7.24 7.92
C LEU A 91 11.38 -5.85 7.28
N LEU A 92 10.34 -5.64 6.46
CA LEU A 92 10.10 -4.36 5.80
C LEU A 92 9.87 -3.23 6.80
N GLN A 93 9.03 -3.46 7.82
CA GLN A 93 8.78 -2.48 8.88
C GLN A 93 10.06 -2.15 9.66
N ALA A 94 10.90 -3.13 9.98
CA ALA A 94 12.17 -2.88 10.65
C ALA A 94 13.13 -2.02 9.81
N LEU A 95 13.19 -2.21 8.49
CA LEU A 95 13.96 -1.34 7.59
C LEU A 95 13.38 0.09 7.52
N LEU A 96 12.05 0.24 7.51
CA LEU A 96 11.40 1.56 7.53
C LEU A 96 11.67 2.31 8.85
N VAL A 97 11.69 1.61 9.98
CA VAL A 97 12.08 2.19 11.27
C VAL A 97 13.53 2.65 11.23
N GLU A 98 14.45 1.86 10.70
CA GLU A 98 15.85 2.24 10.54
C GLU A 98 16.05 3.43 9.60
N ALA A 99 15.33 3.48 8.47
CA ALA A 99 15.35 4.61 7.55
C ALA A 99 14.90 5.92 8.23
N ARG A 100 13.81 5.86 9.01
CA ARG A 100 13.36 7.01 9.82
C ARG A 100 14.39 7.43 10.86
N ARG A 101 15.01 6.46 11.57
CA ARG A 101 16.08 6.74 12.55
C ARG A 101 17.26 7.46 11.91
N ARG A 102 17.56 7.19 10.63
CA ARG A 102 18.59 7.89 9.86
C ARG A 102 18.15 9.27 9.36
N GLY A 103 16.89 9.67 9.58
CA GLY A 103 16.33 10.93 9.09
C GLY A 103 16.15 10.96 7.56
N TRP A 104 16.01 9.81 6.91
CA TRP A 104 15.82 9.77 5.48
C TRP A 104 14.41 10.21 5.09
N PRO A 105 14.27 11.13 4.11
CA PRO A 105 12.95 11.62 3.72
C PRO A 105 12.18 10.62 2.86
N GLU A 106 12.88 9.69 2.22
CA GLU A 106 12.30 8.73 1.28
C GLU A 106 13.15 7.47 1.21
N VAL A 107 12.50 6.36 0.88
CA VAL A 107 13.16 5.09 0.48
C VAL A 107 12.55 4.58 -0.82
N SER A 108 13.34 3.82 -1.58
CA SER A 108 12.89 3.16 -2.81
C SER A 108 13.18 1.66 -2.78
N LEU A 109 12.58 0.94 -3.72
CA LEU A 109 12.87 -0.47 -4.00
C LEU A 109 12.49 -0.83 -5.43
N HIS A 110 13.07 -1.92 -5.94
CA HIS A 110 12.64 -2.56 -7.17
C HIS A 110 11.73 -3.74 -6.81
N ALA A 111 10.45 -3.60 -7.08
CA ALA A 111 9.46 -4.63 -6.78
C ALA A 111 9.23 -5.54 -7.99
N GLN A 112 9.37 -6.84 -7.79
CA GLN A 112 8.89 -7.81 -8.78
C GLN A 112 7.38 -7.65 -8.97
N ARG A 113 6.88 -7.82 -10.20
CA ARG A 113 5.49 -7.54 -10.55
C ARG A 113 4.48 -8.22 -9.61
N HIS A 114 4.71 -9.46 -9.22
CA HIS A 114 3.83 -10.19 -8.30
C HIS A 114 3.88 -9.67 -6.85
N ALA A 115 4.92 -8.92 -6.48
CA ALA A 115 5.11 -8.37 -5.14
C ALA A 115 4.61 -6.92 -4.98
N LEU A 116 4.14 -6.27 -6.05
CA LEU A 116 3.67 -4.87 -6.01
C LEU A 116 2.63 -4.65 -4.91
N ALA A 117 1.62 -5.52 -4.82
CA ALA A 117 0.58 -5.41 -3.80
C ALA A 117 1.11 -5.58 -2.36
N PHE A 118 2.18 -6.35 -2.16
CA PHE A 118 2.82 -6.48 -0.86
C PHE A 118 3.43 -5.15 -0.41
N TYR A 119 4.22 -4.50 -1.27
CA TYR A 119 4.84 -3.22 -0.96
C TYR A 119 3.82 -2.06 -0.92
N ALA A 120 2.80 -2.09 -1.78
CA ALA A 120 1.71 -1.12 -1.76
C ALA A 120 1.02 -1.10 -0.38
N ARG A 121 0.72 -2.25 0.22
CA ARG A 121 0.17 -2.31 1.58
C ARG A 121 1.06 -1.64 2.64
N ALA A 122 2.36 -1.61 2.42
CA ALA A 122 3.30 -0.88 3.27
C ALA A 122 3.43 0.61 2.90
N GLY A 123 2.63 1.13 1.99
CA GLY A 123 2.60 2.54 1.59
C GLY A 123 3.60 2.93 0.52
N PHE A 124 4.20 1.95 -0.19
CA PHE A 124 5.01 2.23 -1.37
C PHE A 124 4.12 2.49 -2.59
N VAL A 125 4.52 3.47 -3.39
CA VAL A 125 3.81 3.89 -4.59
C VAL A 125 4.68 3.58 -5.80
N PRO A 126 4.18 2.84 -6.82
CA PRO A 126 4.88 2.63 -8.07
C PRO A 126 5.20 3.95 -8.77
N CYS A 127 6.39 4.04 -9.36
CA CYS A 127 6.84 5.19 -10.15
C CYS A 127 7.67 4.73 -11.35
N GLY A 128 7.72 5.55 -12.38
CA GLY A 128 8.42 5.23 -13.62
C GLY A 128 7.83 4.05 -14.40
N PRO A 129 8.42 3.69 -15.55
CA PRO A 129 7.97 2.55 -16.34
C PRO A 129 8.41 1.21 -15.74
N PRO A 130 7.72 0.08 -16.07
CA PRO A 130 8.25 -1.25 -15.81
C PRO A 130 9.59 -1.50 -16.52
N PHE A 131 10.43 -2.34 -15.92
CA PHE A 131 11.74 -2.71 -16.50
C PHE A 131 12.09 -4.16 -16.16
N GLN A 132 13.12 -4.68 -16.85
CA GLN A 132 13.64 -6.04 -16.61
C GLN A 132 14.90 -5.96 -15.74
N GLU A 133 14.95 -6.80 -14.69
CA GLU A 133 16.14 -7.02 -13.87
C GLU A 133 16.33 -8.54 -13.67
N ALA A 134 17.48 -9.06 -14.07
CA ALA A 134 17.76 -10.51 -14.08
C ALA A 134 16.67 -11.36 -14.78
N GLY A 135 16.08 -10.85 -15.88
CA GLY A 135 15.02 -11.53 -16.63
C GLY A 135 13.63 -11.52 -15.96
N ILE A 136 13.47 -10.80 -14.88
CA ILE A 136 12.20 -10.70 -14.13
C ILE A 136 11.62 -9.28 -14.28
N ASP A 137 10.31 -9.18 -14.50
CA ASP A 137 9.59 -7.90 -14.56
C ASP A 137 9.59 -7.19 -13.20
N HIS A 138 10.13 -5.98 -13.18
CA HIS A 138 10.19 -5.12 -12.01
C HIS A 138 9.53 -3.78 -12.26
N ARG A 139 9.17 -3.11 -11.17
CA ARG A 139 8.80 -1.70 -11.14
C ARG A 139 9.47 -1.02 -9.94
N GLU A 140 10.00 0.18 -10.14
CA GLU A 140 10.43 1.01 -9.02
C GLU A 140 9.23 1.41 -8.17
N MET A 141 9.39 1.36 -6.86
CA MET A 141 8.40 1.89 -5.92
C MET A 141 9.10 2.79 -4.91
N ARG A 142 8.43 3.86 -4.50
CA ARG A 142 8.94 4.84 -3.52
C ARG A 142 7.96 5.03 -2.39
N ARG A 143 8.51 5.37 -1.22
CA ARG A 143 7.73 5.78 -0.06
C ARG A 143 8.41 6.93 0.65
N ARG A 144 7.70 8.05 0.84
CA ARG A 144 8.15 9.17 1.68
C ARG A 144 7.96 8.86 3.16
N LEU A 145 8.82 9.44 4.00
CA LEU A 145 8.91 9.16 5.44
C LEU A 145 9.12 10.46 6.25
N PRO A 146 8.09 11.25 6.62
CA PRO A 146 6.66 11.16 6.31
C PRO A 146 6.26 11.85 5.00
N GLY A 147 4.95 11.84 4.71
CA GLY A 147 4.32 12.61 3.65
C GLY A 147 3.81 11.76 2.49
N ALA A 148 3.29 12.46 1.47
CA ALA A 148 2.77 11.83 0.26
C ALA A 148 3.86 11.62 -0.79
N SER A 149 3.75 10.53 -1.53
CA SER A 149 4.55 10.26 -2.74
C SER A 149 3.76 10.68 -3.98
N ALA A 150 4.46 11.01 -5.07
CA ALA A 150 3.83 11.27 -6.35
C ALA A 150 3.09 10.02 -6.84
N VAL A 151 1.91 10.24 -7.40
CA VAL A 151 1.06 9.24 -8.05
C VAL A 151 1.02 9.59 -9.53
N GLU A 152 1.52 8.72 -10.38
CA GLU A 152 1.72 9.03 -11.81
C GLU A 152 0.64 8.42 -12.70
N ASP A 153 0.03 7.31 -12.26
CA ASP A 153 -0.91 6.53 -13.08
C ASP A 153 -1.95 5.78 -12.23
N ALA A 154 -2.83 5.02 -12.89
CA ALA A 154 -3.87 4.22 -12.25
C ALA A 154 -3.31 3.14 -11.31
N GLU A 155 -2.15 2.54 -11.62
CA GLU A 155 -1.53 1.53 -10.78
C GLU A 155 -1.00 2.15 -9.48
N ALA A 156 -0.37 3.33 -9.58
CA ALA A 156 0.08 4.10 -8.42
C ALA A 156 -1.10 4.56 -7.55
N ALA A 157 -2.19 5.05 -8.16
CA ALA A 157 -3.40 5.44 -7.43
C ALA A 157 -4.04 4.24 -6.72
N ALA A 158 -4.11 3.07 -7.38
CA ALA A 158 -4.61 1.84 -6.78
C ALA A 158 -3.73 1.39 -5.61
N ALA A 159 -2.39 1.47 -5.74
CA ALA A 159 -1.46 1.13 -4.66
C ALA A 159 -1.72 1.98 -3.40
N VAL A 160 -1.98 3.28 -3.56
CA VAL A 160 -2.35 4.15 -2.43
C VAL A 160 -3.68 3.72 -1.82
N LEU A 161 -4.72 3.43 -2.61
CA LEU A 161 -6.01 2.96 -2.08
C LEU A 161 -5.87 1.62 -1.32
N LEU A 162 -5.06 0.69 -1.83
CA LEU A 162 -4.73 -0.57 -1.13
C LEU A 162 -4.10 -0.29 0.23
N ALA A 163 -3.16 0.66 0.28
CA ALA A 163 -2.52 1.08 1.52
C ALA A 163 -3.50 1.75 2.48
N LEU A 164 -4.33 2.68 2.00
CA LEU A 164 -5.35 3.35 2.81
C LEU A 164 -6.32 2.35 3.45
N ALA A 165 -6.85 1.40 2.66
CA ALA A 165 -7.75 0.35 3.15
C ALA A 165 -7.04 -0.60 4.14
N GLY A 166 -5.76 -0.90 3.89
CA GLY A 166 -4.92 -1.73 4.76
C GLY A 166 -4.69 -1.12 6.14
N HIS A 167 -4.42 0.19 6.19
CA HIS A 167 -4.10 0.94 7.41
C HIS A 167 -5.33 1.50 8.14
N ALA A 168 -6.46 1.65 7.46
CA ALA A 168 -7.69 2.15 8.07
C ALA A 168 -8.10 1.27 9.27
N ARG A 169 -8.50 1.93 10.36
CA ARG A 169 -9.00 1.27 11.58
C ARG A 169 -10.51 1.25 11.63
N ARG A 170 -11.16 2.37 11.34
CA ARG A 170 -12.63 2.54 11.45
C ARG A 170 -13.24 3.16 10.22
N GLU A 171 -12.51 4.00 9.48
CA GLU A 171 -13.09 4.84 8.46
C GLU A 171 -12.25 4.98 7.20
N LEU A 172 -12.94 4.92 6.06
CA LEU A 172 -12.48 5.35 4.74
C LEU A 172 -13.49 6.35 4.18
N GLY A 173 -13.02 7.52 3.76
CA GLY A 173 -13.80 8.50 3.01
C GLY A 173 -13.30 8.58 1.56
N LEU A 174 -14.22 8.64 0.62
CA LEU A 174 -13.97 8.70 -0.83
C LEU A 174 -14.82 9.83 -1.43
N TYR A 175 -14.19 10.76 -2.13
CA TYR A 175 -14.86 11.75 -2.96
C TYR A 175 -14.53 11.49 -4.42
N SER A 176 -15.52 11.14 -5.21
CA SER A 176 -15.36 10.75 -6.61
C SER A 176 -16.45 11.34 -7.48
N ARG A 177 -16.16 11.50 -8.77
CA ARG A 177 -17.19 11.92 -9.71
C ARG A 177 -18.25 10.81 -9.89
N ALA A 178 -17.82 9.59 -10.22
CA ALA A 178 -18.71 8.49 -10.62
C ALA A 178 -18.11 7.10 -10.32
N LEU A 179 -17.48 6.92 -9.14
CA LEU A 179 -16.73 5.73 -8.74
C LEU A 179 -15.51 5.42 -9.61
N ASP A 180 -14.90 6.44 -10.18
CA ASP A 180 -13.58 6.41 -10.84
C ASP A 180 -13.29 5.09 -11.60
N PRO A 181 -13.87 4.89 -12.81
CA PRO A 181 -13.56 3.71 -13.63
C PRO A 181 -12.06 3.56 -13.89
N GLY A 182 -11.55 2.34 -13.83
CA GLY A 182 -10.12 2.03 -13.91
C GLY A 182 -9.41 2.11 -12.54
N LEU A 183 -10.12 2.47 -11.46
CA LEU A 183 -9.59 2.54 -10.11
C LEU A 183 -10.46 1.77 -9.11
N LEU A 184 -11.71 2.18 -8.89
CA LEU A 184 -12.62 1.55 -7.92
C LEU A 184 -13.34 0.28 -8.46
N ASP A 185 -13.13 -0.06 -9.72
CA ASP A 185 -13.57 -1.31 -10.36
C ASP A 185 -12.47 -2.39 -10.44
N ARG A 186 -11.26 -2.07 -10.01
CA ARG A 186 -10.14 -3.02 -9.97
C ARG A 186 -10.38 -4.08 -8.90
N MET A 187 -10.11 -5.35 -9.24
CA MET A 187 -10.30 -6.48 -8.32
C MET A 187 -9.46 -6.37 -7.05
N ASP A 188 -8.22 -5.92 -7.16
CA ASP A 188 -7.32 -5.73 -6.02
C ASP A 188 -7.83 -4.66 -5.04
N VAL A 189 -8.38 -3.55 -5.56
CA VAL A 189 -8.99 -2.47 -4.76
C VAL A 189 -10.30 -2.95 -4.12
N LEU A 190 -11.18 -3.62 -4.88
CA LEU A 190 -12.43 -4.19 -4.36
C LEU A 190 -12.16 -5.19 -3.23
N ASP A 191 -11.17 -6.06 -3.40
CA ASP A 191 -10.74 -7.01 -2.37
C ASP A 191 -10.18 -6.33 -1.12
N ALA A 192 -9.45 -5.23 -1.28
CA ALA A 192 -8.95 -4.46 -0.14
C ALA A 192 -10.11 -3.80 0.63
N LEU A 193 -11.06 -3.19 -0.08
CA LEU A 193 -12.27 -2.62 0.52
C LEU A 193 -13.12 -3.68 1.21
N ARG A 194 -13.30 -4.85 0.59
CA ARG A 194 -14.01 -5.99 1.19
C ARG A 194 -13.32 -6.45 2.47
N ARG A 195 -12.00 -6.67 2.44
CA ARG A 195 -11.23 -7.05 3.63
C ARG A 195 -11.34 -6.02 4.75
N PHE A 196 -11.27 -4.74 4.43
CA PHE A 196 -11.49 -3.67 5.42
C PHE A 196 -12.89 -3.75 6.01
N ALA A 197 -13.92 -3.84 5.17
CA ALA A 197 -15.33 -3.81 5.56
C ALA A 197 -15.75 -5.05 6.41
N THR A 198 -15.06 -6.19 6.24
CA THR A 198 -15.38 -7.44 6.97
C THR A 198 -14.51 -7.65 8.22
N ARG A 199 -13.60 -6.74 8.56
CA ARG A 199 -12.84 -6.82 9.83
C ARG A 199 -13.79 -6.70 11.04
N PRO A 200 -13.48 -7.36 12.17
CA PRO A 200 -14.24 -7.19 13.41
C PRO A 200 -14.28 -5.74 13.90
N GLY A 201 -15.43 -5.31 14.45
CA GLY A 201 -15.67 -3.98 14.99
C GLY A 201 -16.35 -3.03 14.00
N GLU A 202 -16.61 -1.80 14.46
CA GLU A 202 -17.28 -0.79 13.65
C GLU A 202 -16.41 -0.32 12.48
N ARG A 203 -16.95 -0.39 11.27
CA ARG A 203 -16.29 0.05 10.03
C ARG A 203 -17.24 0.93 9.23
N ARG A 204 -16.69 1.94 8.57
CA ARG A 204 -17.44 2.87 7.70
C ARG A 204 -16.67 3.15 6.43
N VAL A 205 -17.31 2.96 5.30
CA VAL A 205 -16.85 3.44 3.99
C VAL A 205 -17.89 4.45 3.52
N ARG A 206 -17.52 5.72 3.48
CA ARG A 206 -18.41 6.82 3.08
C ARG A 206 -17.97 7.34 1.72
N VAL A 207 -18.89 7.42 0.79
CA VAL A 207 -18.61 7.80 -0.59
C VAL A 207 -19.48 8.98 -0.99
N LEU A 208 -18.86 10.08 -1.38
CA LEU A 208 -19.49 11.23 -2.04
C LEU A 208 -19.35 11.10 -3.55
N LEU A 209 -20.45 11.27 -4.26
CA LEU A 209 -20.53 11.18 -5.72
C LEU A 209 -21.07 12.48 -6.30
N GLN A 210 -20.42 12.98 -7.36
CA GLN A 210 -20.96 14.09 -8.14
C GLN A 210 -22.04 13.63 -9.13
N ASP A 211 -21.93 12.40 -9.65
CA ASP A 211 -22.90 11.76 -10.53
C ASP A 211 -23.24 10.36 -9.99
N ALA A 212 -24.32 10.26 -9.23
CA ALA A 212 -24.77 8.99 -8.69
C ALA A 212 -25.47 8.10 -9.72
N ALA A 213 -25.95 8.63 -10.85
CA ALA A 213 -26.63 7.82 -11.86
C ALA A 213 -25.64 7.00 -12.73
N SER A 214 -24.43 7.51 -12.95
CA SER A 214 -23.42 6.86 -13.79
C SER A 214 -22.99 5.47 -13.30
N PRO A 215 -22.65 5.27 -12.00
CA PRO A 215 -22.29 3.96 -11.49
C PRO A 215 -23.37 2.88 -11.65
N GLN A 216 -24.65 3.24 -11.53
CA GLN A 216 -25.76 2.31 -11.77
C GLN A 216 -25.85 1.91 -13.24
N ARG A 217 -25.80 2.90 -14.15
CA ARG A 217 -25.85 2.63 -15.59
C ARG A 217 -24.70 1.78 -16.09
N SER A 218 -23.52 1.98 -15.52
CA SER A 218 -22.31 1.21 -15.91
C SER A 218 -22.19 -0.14 -15.19
N GLY A 219 -23.05 -0.43 -14.20
CA GLY A 219 -22.94 -1.64 -13.41
C GLY A 219 -21.66 -1.67 -12.55
N ALA A 220 -21.27 -0.56 -11.94
CA ALA A 220 -20.01 -0.42 -11.20
C ALA A 220 -19.84 -1.53 -10.16
N PRO A 221 -18.74 -2.32 -10.20
CA PRO A 221 -18.55 -3.51 -9.34
C PRO A 221 -18.53 -3.23 -7.84
N LEU A 222 -18.28 -2.00 -7.42
CA LEU A 222 -18.36 -1.61 -6.01
C LEU A 222 -19.79 -1.64 -5.46
N LEU A 223 -20.82 -1.43 -6.30
CA LEU A 223 -22.22 -1.41 -5.84
C LEU A 223 -22.70 -2.77 -5.33
N PRO A 224 -22.50 -3.91 -6.01
CA PRO A 224 -22.84 -5.22 -5.46
C PRO A 224 -22.09 -5.56 -4.17
N LEU A 225 -20.83 -5.12 -4.02
CA LEU A 225 -20.09 -5.28 -2.77
C LEU A 225 -20.74 -4.50 -1.64
N ALA A 226 -21.07 -3.24 -1.88
CA ALA A 226 -21.69 -2.35 -0.90
C ALA A 226 -23.10 -2.83 -0.49
N GLN A 227 -23.87 -3.36 -1.44
CA GLN A 227 -25.20 -3.94 -1.19
C GLN A 227 -25.18 -5.13 -0.25
N ARG A 228 -24.10 -5.93 -0.26
CA ARG A 228 -23.89 -7.05 0.67
C ARG A 228 -23.48 -6.59 2.07
N LEU A 229 -23.03 -5.37 2.22
CA LEU A 229 -22.49 -4.79 3.46
C LEU A 229 -23.11 -3.40 3.74
N PRO A 230 -24.47 -3.30 3.79
CA PRO A 230 -25.18 -2.02 3.82
C PRO A 230 -24.97 -1.24 5.13
N SER A 231 -24.53 -1.88 6.20
CA SER A 231 -24.18 -1.23 7.45
C SER A 231 -22.81 -0.55 7.43
N VAL A 232 -21.95 -0.91 6.47
CA VAL A 232 -20.58 -0.38 6.34
C VAL A 232 -20.51 0.70 5.29
N PHE A 233 -21.16 0.49 4.13
CA PHE A 233 -21.09 1.41 3.00
C PHE A 233 -22.23 2.42 3.02
N ALA A 234 -21.90 3.69 2.88
CA ALA A 234 -22.87 4.77 2.74
C ALA A 234 -22.47 5.65 1.55
N PHE A 235 -23.45 5.96 0.69
CA PHE A 235 -23.27 6.81 -0.48
C PHE A 235 -24.16 8.04 -0.36
N ARG A 236 -23.61 9.20 -0.73
CA ARG A 236 -24.38 10.43 -0.89
C ARG A 236 -24.02 11.12 -2.19
N GLU A 237 -25.01 11.71 -2.83
CA GLU A 237 -24.87 12.52 -4.03
C GLU A 237 -24.70 13.99 -3.67
N VAL A 238 -23.66 14.61 -4.20
CA VAL A 238 -23.38 16.03 -4.05
C VAL A 238 -24.40 16.85 -4.84
N ARG A 239 -25.16 17.68 -4.17
CA ARG A 239 -26.24 18.50 -4.78
C ARG A 239 -25.90 19.97 -4.86
N ASP A 240 -25.05 20.47 -3.99
CA ASP A 240 -24.62 21.87 -4.03
C ASP A 240 -23.82 22.13 -5.33
N PRO A 241 -24.21 23.16 -6.14
CA PRO A 241 -23.54 23.43 -7.41
C PRO A 241 -22.05 23.78 -7.29
N VAL A 242 -21.62 24.35 -6.15
CA VAL A 242 -20.22 24.71 -5.92
C VAL A 242 -19.42 23.43 -5.67
N ASP A 243 -19.91 22.56 -4.79
CA ASP A 243 -19.26 21.29 -4.50
C ASP A 243 -19.28 20.33 -5.69
N ALA A 244 -20.36 20.31 -6.48
CA ALA A 244 -20.47 19.48 -7.68
C ALA A 244 -19.49 19.87 -8.79
N ARG A 245 -18.94 21.08 -8.74
CA ARG A 245 -17.90 21.56 -9.67
C ARG A 245 -16.49 21.36 -9.16
N TYR A 246 -16.32 20.80 -7.96
CA TYR A 246 -15.00 20.54 -7.41
C TYR A 246 -14.22 19.57 -8.32
N PRO A 247 -13.07 19.99 -8.88
CA PRO A 247 -12.42 19.25 -9.95
C PRO A 247 -11.71 17.99 -9.47
N SER A 248 -11.34 17.94 -8.18
CA SER A 248 -10.50 16.91 -7.62
C SER A 248 -11.30 15.69 -7.17
N ALA A 249 -10.63 14.55 -7.14
CA ALA A 249 -11.08 13.37 -6.42
C ALA A 249 -10.08 13.03 -5.31
N TYR A 250 -10.56 12.46 -4.22
CA TYR A 250 -9.69 12.14 -3.10
C TYR A 250 -10.21 10.98 -2.25
N ALA A 251 -9.29 10.39 -1.52
CA ALA A 251 -9.59 9.41 -0.48
C ALA A 251 -8.78 9.74 0.77
N PHE A 252 -9.29 9.33 1.93
CA PHE A 252 -8.59 9.43 3.21
C PHE A 252 -9.00 8.29 4.14
N ASN A 253 -8.17 8.03 5.15
CA ASN A 253 -8.50 7.13 6.24
C ASN A 253 -8.36 7.81 7.62
N ASP A 254 -8.74 7.09 8.67
CA ASP A 254 -8.69 7.57 10.05
C ASP A 254 -7.30 7.46 10.70
N THR A 255 -6.29 6.99 9.98
CA THR A 255 -4.91 6.84 10.50
C THR A 255 -3.92 7.84 9.90
N GLY A 256 -4.40 8.80 9.10
CA GLY A 256 -3.57 9.88 8.53
C GLY A 256 -3.10 9.61 7.11
N GLY A 257 -3.63 8.62 6.42
CA GLY A 257 -3.36 8.39 5.02
C GLY A 257 -4.34 9.17 4.12
N ALA A 258 -3.85 9.58 2.95
CA ALA A 258 -4.62 10.31 1.95
C ALA A 258 -4.17 9.99 0.52
N LEU A 259 -5.09 10.17 -0.43
CA LEU A 259 -4.86 10.25 -1.86
C LEU A 259 -5.59 11.50 -2.36
N LEU A 260 -4.88 12.40 -3.02
CA LEU A 260 -5.45 13.57 -3.67
C LEU A 260 -5.08 13.57 -5.15
N ARG A 261 -6.09 13.57 -6.01
CA ARG A 261 -5.98 13.73 -7.46
C ARG A 261 -6.57 15.08 -7.84
N PRO A 262 -5.76 16.07 -8.22
CA PRO A 262 -6.22 17.43 -8.51
C PRO A 262 -7.30 17.48 -9.62
N LEU A 263 -7.21 16.55 -10.57
CA LEU A 263 -8.21 16.34 -11.60
C LEU A 263 -8.83 14.94 -11.48
N GLY A 264 -10.06 14.84 -11.01
CA GLY A 264 -10.71 13.56 -10.71
C GLY A 264 -10.88 12.61 -11.89
N HIS A 265 -10.80 13.10 -13.14
CA HIS A 265 -10.83 12.28 -14.35
C HIS A 265 -9.45 11.75 -14.75
N ARG A 266 -8.39 12.17 -14.05
CA ARG A 266 -7.01 11.68 -14.21
C ARG A 266 -6.59 10.89 -12.98
N PHE A 267 -5.53 10.10 -13.12
CA PHE A 267 -5.00 9.30 -12.01
C PHE A 267 -3.82 9.95 -11.30
N ASP A 268 -3.16 10.92 -11.94
CA ASP A 268 -2.02 11.63 -11.35
C ASP A 268 -2.41 12.46 -10.13
N GLY A 269 -1.48 12.54 -9.17
CA GLY A 269 -1.69 13.26 -7.93
C GLY A 269 -0.62 12.95 -6.88
N GLU A 270 -1.03 12.98 -5.63
CA GLU A 270 -0.17 12.67 -4.48
C GLU A 270 -0.89 11.75 -3.50
N GLY A 271 -0.17 10.82 -2.88
CA GLY A 271 -0.77 9.94 -1.89
C GLY A 271 0.22 9.23 -0.99
N GLY A 272 -0.24 8.82 0.18
CA GLY A 272 0.57 8.12 1.15
C GLY A 272 -0.21 7.73 2.41
N VAL A 273 0.43 6.96 3.27
CA VAL A 273 -0.18 6.45 4.52
C VAL A 273 0.16 7.29 5.75
N ASP A 274 1.04 8.28 5.61
CA ASP A 274 1.61 9.05 6.71
C ASP A 274 1.65 10.55 6.35
N ASP A 275 0.46 11.10 6.05
CA ASP A 275 0.24 12.51 5.71
C ASP A 275 -0.98 13.06 6.48
N ALA A 276 -0.87 13.05 7.80
CA ALA A 276 -1.96 13.43 8.68
C ALA A 276 -2.50 14.86 8.46
N PRO A 277 -1.68 15.88 8.10
CA PRO A 277 -2.20 17.21 7.78
C PRO A 277 -3.14 17.21 6.58
N VAL A 278 -2.76 16.54 5.48
CA VAL A 278 -3.59 16.45 4.27
C VAL A 278 -4.85 15.62 4.55
N ALA A 279 -4.71 14.46 5.19
CA ALA A 279 -5.85 13.61 5.55
C ALA A 279 -6.88 14.36 6.42
N ARG A 280 -6.41 15.16 7.39
CA ARG A 280 -7.29 15.98 8.25
C ARG A 280 -8.02 17.05 7.44
N ARG A 281 -7.34 17.77 6.56
CA ARG A 281 -7.94 18.78 5.69
C ARG A 281 -9.02 18.16 4.81
N LEU A 282 -8.70 17.06 4.11
CA LEU A 282 -9.64 16.38 3.22
C LEU A 282 -10.86 15.84 3.99
N ARG A 283 -10.66 15.34 5.21
CA ARG A 283 -11.77 14.92 6.06
C ARG A 283 -12.69 16.09 6.42
N LEU A 284 -12.16 17.24 6.83
CA LEU A 284 -12.96 18.41 7.16
C LEU A 284 -13.78 18.91 5.96
N ASP A 285 -13.18 18.95 4.77
CA ASP A 285 -13.87 19.29 3.54
C ASP A 285 -14.97 18.25 3.20
N PHE A 286 -14.66 16.97 3.37
CA PHE A 286 -15.59 15.87 3.15
C PHE A 286 -16.81 15.96 4.09
N GLU A 287 -16.62 16.19 5.39
CA GLU A 287 -17.74 16.31 6.37
C GLU A 287 -18.67 17.44 6.00
N ARG A 288 -18.11 18.60 5.66
CA ARG A 288 -18.90 19.77 5.24
C ARG A 288 -19.79 19.46 4.02
N VAL A 289 -19.25 18.74 3.03
CA VAL A 289 -20.02 18.36 1.83
C VAL A 289 -20.99 17.23 2.16
N TRP A 290 -20.59 16.27 3.00
CA TRP A 290 -21.40 15.13 3.40
C TRP A 290 -22.72 15.56 4.03
N GLU A 291 -22.70 16.52 4.96
CA GLU A 291 -23.87 16.98 5.71
C GLU A 291 -24.99 17.54 4.80
N ARG A 292 -24.62 18.19 3.69
CA ARG A 292 -25.56 18.80 2.73
C ARG A 292 -25.82 17.95 1.48
N SER A 293 -25.26 16.75 1.40
CA SER A 293 -25.43 15.83 0.27
C SER A 293 -26.61 14.89 0.48
N ARG A 294 -27.27 14.49 -0.61
CA ARG A 294 -28.44 13.61 -0.60
C ARG A 294 -28.02 12.15 -0.45
N PRO A 295 -28.62 11.36 0.49
CA PRO A 295 -28.38 9.91 0.54
C PRO A 295 -28.81 9.22 -0.77
N CYS A 296 -27.96 8.32 -1.28
CA CYS A 296 -28.27 7.48 -2.44
C CYS A 296 -29.04 6.23 -1.98
N THR A 297 -30.32 6.39 -1.68
CA THR A 297 -31.18 5.28 -1.23
C THR A 297 -31.42 4.23 -2.31
N GLU A 298 -31.33 4.64 -3.57
CA GLU A 298 -31.42 3.81 -4.77
C GLU A 298 -30.28 2.78 -4.92
N TYR A 299 -29.23 2.90 -4.14
CA TYR A 299 -28.12 1.92 -4.11
C TYR A 299 -28.38 0.77 -3.10
N ARG A 300 -29.41 0.89 -2.28
CA ARG A 300 -29.82 -0.19 -1.36
C ARG A 300 -30.70 -1.19 -2.11
N VAL A 301 -30.44 -2.47 -1.92
CA VAL A 301 -31.39 -3.51 -2.31
C VAL A 301 -32.52 -3.48 -1.28
N LEU A 302 -33.77 -3.37 -1.74
CA LEU A 302 -34.97 -3.49 -0.90
C LEU A 302 -35.14 -4.95 -0.46
#